data_eb733c250bca7de53a3def6dc46f1bec
#
_entry.id   eb733c250bca7de53a3def6dc46f1bec
#
_cell.length_a   1.000
_cell.length_b   1.000
_cell.length_c   1.000
_cell.angle_alpha   90.00
_cell.angle_beta   90.00
_cell.angle_gamma   90.00
#
_symmetry.space_group_name_H-M   'P 1'
#
loop_
_entity.id
_entity.type
_entity.pdbx_description
1 polymer ?
#
loop_
_entity_poly.entity_id
_entity_poly.type
_entity_poly.pdbx_seq_one_letter_code
_entity_poly.pdbx_strand_id
1 'polypeptide(L)'
;FSANSFQESLGLTKKQIKDSVIISFMASITLALGLIFSQEATNTIDPLETVIYIRFFSLLGIAFIILFTKNKITLTKKAIPILFFQGILETSGYFCLVFAYVFDKASIAVVISSGFGLVTVVLARFILKEQISKLQSVGIILTFLGVFGLTI
;
A
#
# COMPACT_ATOMS: atom_id res chain seq x y z
N PHE A 1 0.83 -28.67 3.55
CA PHE A 1 1.11 -27.85 2.35
C PHE A 1 2.42 -27.12 2.60
N SER A 2 3.47 -27.58 1.94
CA SER A 2 4.83 -27.10 2.12
C SER A 2 5.00 -25.77 1.37
N ALA A 3 5.87 -24.89 1.88
CA ALA A 3 6.31 -23.69 1.19
C ALA A 3 6.80 -23.98 -0.25
N ASN A 4 7.25 -25.19 -0.50
CA ASN A 4 7.65 -25.67 -1.84
C ASN A 4 6.49 -25.78 -2.84
N SER A 5 5.28 -26.16 -2.42
CA SER A 5 4.13 -26.26 -3.33
C SER A 5 3.61 -24.89 -3.78
N PHE A 6 3.77 -23.87 -2.94
CA PHE A 6 3.46 -22.48 -3.31
C PHE A 6 4.53 -21.91 -4.27
N GLN A 7 5.78 -22.31 -4.10
CA GLN A 7 6.87 -21.97 -5.01
C GLN A 7 6.65 -22.56 -6.43
N GLU A 8 6.23 -23.80 -6.50
CA GLU A 8 5.96 -24.47 -7.78
C GLU A 8 4.77 -23.86 -8.53
N SER A 9 3.73 -23.40 -7.80
CA SER A 9 2.55 -22.78 -8.42
C SER A 9 2.84 -21.42 -9.05
N LEU A 10 3.88 -20.71 -8.57
CA LEU A 10 4.27 -19.38 -9.07
C LEU A 10 5.45 -19.42 -10.06
N GLY A 11 6.10 -20.57 -10.24
CA GLY A 11 7.30 -20.68 -11.09
C GLY A 11 8.49 -19.81 -10.63
N LEU A 12 8.49 -19.37 -9.36
CA LEU A 12 9.50 -18.44 -8.84
C LEU A 12 10.67 -19.18 -8.21
N THR A 13 11.89 -18.70 -8.48
CA THR A 13 13.11 -19.21 -7.86
C THR A 13 13.20 -18.74 -6.39
N LYS A 14 13.82 -19.55 -5.52
CA LYS A 14 14.07 -19.20 -4.11
C LYS A 14 14.73 -17.82 -3.94
N LYS A 15 15.63 -17.46 -4.86
CA LYS A 15 16.27 -16.14 -4.87
C LYS A 15 15.26 -15.03 -5.11
N GLN A 16 14.38 -15.18 -6.10
CA GLN A 16 13.35 -14.19 -6.42
C GLN A 16 12.38 -13.96 -5.25
N ILE A 17 12.02 -15.03 -4.52
CA ILE A 17 11.18 -14.89 -3.32
C ILE A 17 11.91 -14.11 -2.23
N LYS A 18 13.18 -14.45 -1.95
CA LYS A 18 13.98 -13.72 -0.96
C LYS A 18 14.11 -12.25 -1.32
N ASP A 19 14.42 -11.94 -2.56
CA ASP A 19 14.56 -10.57 -3.04
C ASP A 19 13.22 -9.81 -2.95
N SER A 20 12.10 -10.45 -3.29
CA SER A 20 10.75 -9.86 -3.15
C SER A 20 10.40 -9.57 -1.68
N VAL A 21 10.74 -10.47 -0.75
CA VAL A 21 10.50 -10.24 0.69
C VAL A 21 11.32 -9.06 1.20
N ILE A 22 12.59 -8.96 0.82
CA ILE A 22 13.46 -7.84 1.22
C ILE A 22 12.91 -6.52 0.66
N ILE A 23 12.55 -6.49 -0.63
CA ILE A 23 12.00 -5.29 -1.27
C ILE A 23 10.67 -4.90 -0.60
N SER A 24 9.80 -5.85 -0.29
CA SER A 24 8.52 -5.58 0.38
C SER A 24 8.73 -5.04 1.80
N PHE A 25 9.73 -5.55 2.52
CA PHE A 25 10.07 -5.05 3.85
C PHE A 25 10.60 -3.60 3.79
N MET A 26 11.50 -3.31 2.84
CA MET A 26 11.99 -1.95 2.61
C MET A 26 10.87 -1.00 2.21
N ALA A 27 9.95 -1.44 1.34
CA ALA A 27 8.78 -0.66 0.95
C ALA A 27 7.86 -0.35 2.14
N SER A 28 7.67 -1.31 3.06
CA SER A 28 6.87 -1.11 4.28
C SER A 28 7.49 -0.07 5.22
N ILE A 29 8.82 -0.09 5.40
CA ILE A 29 9.53 0.94 6.17
C ILE A 29 9.35 2.32 5.52
N THR A 30 9.55 2.41 4.22
CA THR A 30 9.41 3.67 3.48
C THR A 30 7.98 4.22 3.59
N LEU A 31 6.98 3.36 3.50
CA LEU A 31 5.58 3.74 3.67
C LEU A 31 5.31 4.26 5.09
N ALA A 32 5.81 3.57 6.13
CA ALA A 32 5.65 4.00 7.52
C ALA A 32 6.28 5.37 7.77
N LEU A 33 7.50 5.60 7.29
CA LEU A 33 8.16 6.90 7.36
C LEU A 33 7.36 7.98 6.63
N GLY A 34 6.83 7.66 5.44
CA GLY A 34 5.97 8.56 4.68
C GLY A 34 4.72 9.00 5.45
N LEU A 35 4.07 8.08 6.18
CA LEU A 35 2.92 8.40 7.01
C LEU A 35 3.30 9.31 8.20
N ILE A 36 4.43 9.03 8.87
CA ILE A 36 4.93 9.87 9.98
C ILE A 36 5.23 11.30 9.48
N PHE A 37 5.96 11.44 8.39
CA PHE A 37 6.25 12.75 7.81
C PHE A 37 5.00 13.48 7.31
N SER A 38 4.03 12.74 6.79
CA SER A 38 2.75 13.32 6.37
C SER A 38 1.95 13.86 7.55
N GLN A 39 1.94 13.13 8.67
CA GLN A 39 1.31 13.60 9.91
C GLN A 39 2.00 14.85 10.44
N GLU A 40 3.32 14.87 10.50
CA GLU A 40 4.09 16.01 10.97
C GLU A 40 3.89 17.24 10.06
N ALA A 41 3.86 17.05 8.75
CA ALA A 41 3.57 18.12 7.81
C ALA A 41 2.18 18.74 8.06
N THR A 42 1.17 17.92 8.37
CA THR A 42 -0.20 18.40 8.64
C THR A 42 -0.30 19.21 9.93
N ASN A 43 0.64 19.07 10.86
CA ASN A 43 0.72 19.93 12.04
C ASN A 43 1.20 21.36 11.71
N THR A 44 1.80 21.55 10.53
CA THR A 44 2.44 22.81 10.14
C THR A 44 1.71 23.51 9.01
N ILE A 45 1.13 22.74 8.07
CA ILE A 45 0.43 23.24 6.88
C ILE A 45 -0.95 22.58 6.76
N ASP A 46 -1.81 23.18 5.94
CA ASP A 46 -3.16 22.66 5.71
C ASP A 46 -3.13 21.24 5.11
N PRO A 47 -4.08 20.35 5.49
CA PRO A 47 -4.19 19.00 4.94
C PRO A 47 -4.24 18.94 3.42
N LEU A 48 -4.94 19.87 2.78
CA LEU A 48 -5.02 19.95 1.33
C LEU A 48 -3.67 20.25 0.71
N GLU A 49 -2.96 21.23 1.26
CA GLU A 49 -1.61 21.58 0.82
C GLU A 49 -0.65 20.41 1.02
N THR A 50 -0.72 19.73 2.16
CA THR A 50 0.09 18.53 2.44
C THR A 50 -0.09 17.48 1.35
N VAL A 51 -1.33 17.16 0.97
CA VAL A 51 -1.61 16.18 -0.09
C VAL A 51 -1.06 16.65 -1.44
N ILE A 52 -1.25 17.93 -1.80
CA ILE A 52 -0.75 18.50 -3.06
C ILE A 52 0.78 18.41 -3.13
N TYR A 53 1.49 18.81 -2.07
CA TYR A 53 2.96 18.72 -2.05
C TYR A 53 3.45 17.29 -2.16
N ILE A 54 2.86 16.35 -1.42
CA ILE A 54 3.25 14.94 -1.49
C ILE A 54 3.05 14.38 -2.89
N ARG A 55 1.92 14.68 -3.54
CA ARG A 55 1.67 14.24 -4.92
C ARG A 55 2.61 14.88 -5.93
N PHE A 56 2.89 16.16 -5.78
CA PHE A 56 3.83 16.86 -6.63
C PHE A 56 5.25 16.26 -6.56
N PHE A 57 5.78 16.08 -5.34
CA PHE A 57 7.09 15.46 -5.16
C PHE A 57 7.13 13.99 -5.59
N SER A 58 6.04 13.26 -5.41
CA SER A 58 5.92 11.88 -5.90
C SER A 58 6.00 11.82 -7.43
N LEU A 59 5.32 12.74 -8.12
CA LEU A 59 5.39 12.85 -9.59
C LEU A 59 6.80 13.19 -10.06
N LEU A 60 7.47 14.14 -9.40
CA LEU A 60 8.86 14.48 -9.70
C LEU A 60 9.80 13.27 -9.49
N GLY A 61 9.62 12.53 -8.39
CA GLY A 61 10.40 11.33 -8.10
C GLY A 61 10.22 10.24 -9.17
N ILE A 62 8.97 9.99 -9.59
CA ILE A 62 8.68 9.03 -10.66
C ILE A 62 9.27 9.50 -12.00
N ALA A 63 9.11 10.77 -12.35
CA ALA A 63 9.68 11.35 -13.56
C ALA A 63 11.21 11.18 -13.58
N PHE A 64 11.86 11.46 -12.45
CA PHE A 64 13.29 11.26 -12.29
C PHE A 64 13.70 9.79 -12.52
N ILE A 65 13.01 8.85 -11.87
CA ILE A 65 13.28 7.42 -12.04
C ILE A 65 13.13 7.00 -13.51
N ILE A 66 12.07 7.45 -14.19
CA ILE A 66 11.83 7.13 -15.61
C ILE A 66 12.99 7.65 -16.49
N LEU A 67 13.42 8.88 -16.26
CA LEU A 67 14.51 9.49 -17.03
C LEU A 67 15.84 8.73 -16.88
N PHE A 68 16.14 8.24 -15.66
CA PHE A 68 17.39 7.54 -15.39
C PHE A 68 17.38 6.05 -15.73
N THR A 69 16.20 5.40 -15.67
CA THR A 69 16.11 3.93 -15.85
C THR A 69 16.11 3.50 -17.31
N LYS A 70 15.98 4.44 -18.28
CA LYS A 70 15.94 4.16 -19.74
C LYS A 70 14.91 3.09 -20.16
N ASN A 71 14.04 2.67 -19.26
CA ASN A 71 13.01 1.68 -19.56
C ASN A 71 11.87 2.34 -20.35
N LYS A 72 11.53 1.77 -21.50
CA LYS A 72 10.38 2.21 -22.28
C LYS A 72 9.10 1.78 -21.54
N ILE A 73 8.38 2.73 -20.96
CA ILE A 73 7.06 2.46 -20.40
C ILE A 73 6.08 2.30 -21.55
N THR A 74 5.64 1.07 -21.78
CA THR A 74 4.59 0.79 -22.77
C THR A 74 3.24 0.76 -22.05
N LEU A 75 2.50 1.86 -22.13
CA LEU A 75 1.14 1.93 -21.62
C LEU A 75 0.15 1.42 -22.67
N THR A 76 -0.54 0.33 -22.36
CA THR A 76 -1.65 -0.15 -23.18
C THR A 76 -2.82 0.81 -23.05
N LYS A 77 -3.42 1.27 -24.15
CA LYS A 77 -4.57 2.20 -24.14
C LYS A 77 -5.72 1.74 -23.23
N LYS A 78 -5.92 0.42 -23.10
CA LYS A 78 -6.94 -0.19 -22.23
C LYS A 78 -6.64 -0.03 -20.73
N ALA A 79 -5.38 0.19 -20.35
CA ALA A 79 -5.00 0.38 -18.94
C ALA A 79 -5.23 1.82 -18.46
N ILE A 80 -5.24 2.80 -19.37
CA ILE A 80 -5.34 4.23 -19.01
C ILE A 80 -6.57 4.53 -18.15
N PRO A 81 -7.81 4.14 -18.52
CA PRO A 81 -8.99 4.45 -17.70
C PRO A 81 -8.96 3.78 -16.34
N ILE A 82 -8.39 2.57 -16.26
CA ILE A 82 -8.27 1.83 -15.00
C ILE A 82 -7.28 2.55 -14.07
N LEU A 83 -6.12 2.94 -14.59
CA LEU A 83 -5.10 3.68 -13.84
C LEU A 83 -5.60 5.06 -13.39
N PHE A 84 -6.37 5.74 -14.23
CA PHE A 84 -6.98 7.02 -13.90
C PHE A 84 -7.97 6.88 -12.74
N PHE A 85 -8.87 5.90 -12.79
CA PHE A 85 -9.83 5.64 -11.73
C PHE A 85 -9.14 5.21 -10.41
N GLN A 86 -8.12 4.36 -10.50
CA GLN A 86 -7.29 3.98 -9.37
C GLN A 86 -6.61 5.20 -8.73
N GLY A 87 -6.06 6.11 -9.53
CA GLY A 87 -5.41 7.32 -9.03
C GLY A 87 -6.38 8.25 -8.29
N ILE A 88 -7.62 8.38 -8.78
CA ILE A 88 -8.66 9.16 -8.10
C ILE A 88 -9.00 8.52 -6.75
N LEU A 89 -9.27 7.21 -6.72
CA LEU A 89 -9.62 6.50 -5.49
C LEU A 89 -8.49 6.57 -4.45
N GLU A 90 -7.25 6.33 -4.89
CA GLU A 90 -6.09 6.37 -4.01
C GLU A 90 -5.85 7.76 -3.43
N THR A 91 -5.94 8.80 -4.26
CA THR A 91 -5.76 10.19 -3.81
C THR A 91 -6.88 10.62 -2.86
N SER A 92 -8.12 10.22 -3.13
CA SER A 92 -9.26 10.49 -2.24
C SER A 92 -9.11 9.80 -0.89
N GLY A 93 -8.69 8.53 -0.89
CA GLY A 93 -8.44 7.78 0.35
C GLY A 93 -7.31 8.39 1.16
N TYR A 94 -6.23 8.80 0.50
CA TYR A 94 -5.11 9.45 1.15
C TYR A 94 -5.49 10.82 1.72
N PHE A 95 -6.30 11.60 1.00
CA PHE A 95 -6.85 12.86 1.49
C PHE A 95 -7.69 12.67 2.76
N CYS A 96 -8.56 11.66 2.80
CA CYS A 96 -9.34 11.33 3.99
C CYS A 96 -8.44 10.98 5.18
N LEU A 97 -7.35 10.23 4.95
CA LEU A 97 -6.39 9.88 5.98
C LEU A 97 -5.68 11.12 6.54
N VAL A 98 -5.15 11.98 5.67
CA VAL A 98 -4.44 13.21 6.06
C VAL A 98 -5.39 14.17 6.77
N PHE A 99 -6.64 14.28 6.30
CA PHE A 99 -7.64 15.12 6.96
C PHE A 99 -7.98 14.62 8.38
N ALA A 100 -7.94 13.30 8.61
CA ALA A 100 -8.19 12.72 9.94
C ALA A 100 -7.09 13.08 10.96
N TYR A 101 -5.89 13.46 10.51
CA TYR A 101 -4.82 13.91 11.40
C TYR A 101 -5.16 15.20 12.15
N VAL A 102 -5.96 16.07 11.54
CA VAL A 102 -6.41 17.34 12.15
C VAL A 102 -7.27 17.12 13.40
N PHE A 103 -7.92 15.97 13.51
CA PHE A 103 -8.83 15.68 14.62
C PHE A 103 -8.15 14.97 15.81
N ASP A 104 -6.84 15.03 15.94
CA ASP A 104 -6.06 14.31 16.97
C ASP A 104 -6.30 12.78 17.02
N LYS A 105 -6.80 12.22 15.93
CA LYS A 105 -7.11 10.80 15.77
C LYS A 105 -6.18 10.11 14.77
N ALA A 106 -4.98 10.66 14.60
CA ALA A 106 -4.01 10.15 13.64
C ALA A 106 -3.72 8.66 13.82
N SER A 107 -3.50 8.23 15.07
CA SER A 107 -3.21 6.83 15.38
C SER A 107 -4.36 5.90 14.96
N ILE A 108 -5.61 6.29 15.25
CA ILE A 108 -6.79 5.51 14.87
C ILE A 108 -6.95 5.49 13.35
N ALA A 109 -6.76 6.63 12.68
CA ALA A 109 -6.86 6.73 11.23
C ALA A 109 -5.81 5.85 10.53
N VAL A 110 -4.55 5.86 10.99
CA VAL A 110 -3.48 4.99 10.47
C VAL A 110 -3.80 3.51 10.67
N VAL A 111 -4.28 3.15 11.87
CA VAL A 111 -4.66 1.76 12.20
C VAL A 111 -5.81 1.29 11.32
N ILE A 112 -6.87 2.09 11.14
CA ILE A 112 -8.00 1.73 10.27
C ILE A 112 -7.54 1.65 8.82
N SER A 113 -6.72 2.60 8.35
CA SER A 113 -6.22 2.57 6.98
C SER A 113 -5.31 1.37 6.71
N SER A 114 -4.55 0.89 7.70
CA SER A 114 -3.75 -0.33 7.55
C SER A 114 -4.58 -1.59 7.27
N GLY A 115 -5.87 -1.54 7.60
CA GLY A 115 -6.84 -2.60 7.29
C GLY A 115 -7.10 -2.81 5.79
N PHE A 116 -6.63 -1.90 4.91
CA PHE A 116 -6.78 -2.08 3.46
C PHE A 116 -6.16 -3.40 2.95
N GLY A 117 -5.09 -3.86 3.60
CA GLY A 117 -4.47 -5.14 3.29
C GLY A 117 -5.41 -6.32 3.49
N LEU A 118 -6.24 -6.28 4.55
CA LEU A 118 -7.28 -7.29 4.78
C LEU A 118 -8.34 -7.28 3.68
N VAL A 119 -8.81 -6.09 3.31
CA VAL A 119 -9.78 -5.92 2.22
C VAL A 119 -9.22 -6.47 0.92
N THR A 120 -7.95 -6.18 0.62
CA THR A 120 -7.27 -6.67 -0.58
C THR A 120 -7.23 -8.21 -0.62
N VAL A 121 -6.89 -8.85 0.50
CA VAL A 121 -6.84 -10.33 0.57
C VAL A 121 -8.24 -10.93 0.43
N VAL A 122 -9.25 -10.33 1.05
CA VAL A 122 -10.65 -10.76 0.91
C VAL A 122 -11.12 -10.63 -0.54
N LEU A 123 -10.83 -9.50 -1.19
CA LEU A 123 -11.17 -9.30 -2.61
C LEU A 123 -10.43 -10.28 -3.52
N ALA A 124 -9.15 -10.54 -3.28
CA ALA A 124 -8.38 -11.53 -4.03
C ALA A 124 -9.02 -12.93 -3.91
N ARG A 125 -9.48 -13.30 -2.70
CA ARG A 125 -10.20 -14.56 -2.48
C ARG A 125 -11.48 -14.66 -3.29
N PHE A 126 -12.30 -13.61 -3.29
CA PHE A 126 -13.61 -13.62 -3.94
C PHE A 126 -13.54 -13.38 -5.45
N ILE A 127 -12.70 -12.44 -5.90
CA ILE A 127 -12.63 -12.04 -7.32
C ILE A 127 -11.67 -12.94 -8.10
N LEU A 128 -10.47 -13.17 -7.56
CA LEU A 128 -9.44 -13.97 -8.24
C LEU A 128 -9.55 -15.47 -7.89
N LYS A 129 -10.44 -15.83 -6.94
CA LYS A 129 -10.63 -17.21 -6.46
C LYS A 129 -9.34 -17.86 -5.96
N GLU A 130 -8.42 -17.06 -5.45
CA GLU A 130 -7.16 -17.54 -4.89
C GLU A 130 -7.39 -18.36 -3.61
N GLN A 131 -6.59 -19.42 -3.44
CA GLN A 131 -6.65 -20.24 -2.22
C GLN A 131 -5.80 -19.57 -1.14
N ILE A 132 -6.45 -19.14 -0.06
CA ILE A 132 -5.76 -18.60 1.12
C ILE A 132 -5.18 -19.77 1.91
N SER A 133 -3.89 -19.77 2.16
CA SER A 133 -3.23 -20.77 2.99
C SER A 133 -3.62 -20.60 4.47
N LYS A 134 -3.51 -21.69 5.27
CA LYS A 134 -3.79 -21.63 6.71
C LYS A 134 -2.94 -20.57 7.42
N LEU A 135 -1.68 -20.42 7.02
CA LEU A 135 -0.76 -19.42 7.59
C LEU A 135 -1.21 -17.99 7.28
N GLN A 136 -1.65 -17.75 6.04
CA GLN A 136 -2.22 -16.44 5.65
C GLN A 136 -3.50 -16.14 6.43
N SER A 137 -4.38 -17.13 6.65
CA SER A 137 -5.59 -16.97 7.46
C SER A 137 -5.26 -16.58 8.92
N VAL A 138 -4.24 -17.18 9.51
CA VAL A 138 -3.76 -16.80 10.85
C VAL A 138 -3.25 -15.36 10.85
N GLY A 139 -2.45 -14.97 9.86
CA GLY A 139 -1.97 -13.58 9.72
C GLY A 139 -3.11 -12.58 9.60
N ILE A 140 -4.15 -12.88 8.81
CA ILE A 140 -5.35 -12.04 8.66
C ILE A 140 -6.06 -11.86 10.02
N ILE A 141 -6.28 -12.96 10.76
CA ILE A 141 -6.92 -12.93 12.07
C ILE A 141 -6.12 -12.10 13.06
N LEU A 142 -4.80 -12.31 13.13
CA LEU A 142 -3.92 -11.54 14.02
C LEU A 142 -3.92 -10.03 13.68
N THR A 143 -3.90 -9.68 12.40
CA THR A 143 -4.00 -8.27 11.98
C THR A 143 -5.34 -7.67 12.40
N PHE A 144 -6.45 -8.40 12.22
CA PHE A 144 -7.77 -7.95 12.62
C PHE A 144 -7.86 -7.72 14.13
N LEU A 145 -7.34 -8.65 14.92
CA LEU A 145 -7.30 -8.53 16.39
C LEU A 145 -6.42 -7.36 16.83
N GLY A 146 -5.28 -7.13 16.15
CA GLY A 146 -4.39 -6.01 16.43
C GLY A 146 -5.07 -4.66 16.15
N VAL A 147 -5.73 -4.51 15.00
CA VAL A 147 -6.49 -3.30 14.66
C VAL A 147 -7.61 -3.06 15.66
N PHE A 148 -8.37 -4.08 16.00
CA PHE A 148 -9.46 -3.99 16.97
C PHE A 148 -8.97 -3.63 18.37
N GLY A 149 -7.87 -4.25 18.83
CA GLY A 149 -7.29 -3.99 20.14
C GLY A 149 -6.71 -2.57 20.29
N LEU A 150 -6.36 -1.89 19.19
CA LEU A 150 -5.88 -0.50 19.21
C LEU A 150 -7.00 0.54 19.16
N THR A 151 -8.24 0.12 18.88
CA THR A 151 -9.41 1.01 18.79
C THR A 151 -10.24 1.03 20.08
N ILE A 152 -9.94 0.14 21.03
CA ILE A 152 -10.54 0.09 22.37
C ILE A 152 -9.63 0.80 23.37
#